data_0bd86778abe9ae88dd0bae12367e95ad
#
_entry.id   0bd86778abe9ae88dd0bae12367e95ad
#
_cell.length_a   1.000
_cell.length_b   1.000
_cell.length_c   1.000
_cell.angle_alpha   90.00
_cell.angle_beta   90.00
_cell.angle_gamma   90.00
#
_symmetry.space_group_name_H-M   'P 1'
#
loop_
_entity.id
_entity.type
_entity.pdbx_description
1 polymer ?
#
loop_
_entity_poly.entity_id
_entity_poly.type
_entity_poly.pdbx_seq_one_letter_code
_entity_poly.pdbx_strand_id
1 'polypeptide(L)'
;MATTARDVMKTEVRTVSPDISLTDLEKLFIDNRVTGFPVVESERLVGIVSRSDIVRKIVTEQSYAEYVSDYYRDVGSFDEPRPADTLPELGSQIGSRLASATVRDVMSQEPVTVSADDPVSRVAEQLVKRRIHRVPVVASDGRLEGIITSLDLVGLLVDREPG
;
A
#
# COMPACT_ATOMS: atom_id res chain seq x y z
N MET A 1 1.72 -34.40 -6.23
CA MET A 1 1.20 -33.57 -5.12
C MET A 1 0.84 -32.19 -5.66
N ALA A 2 -0.18 -31.54 -5.13
CA ALA A 2 -0.51 -30.18 -5.54
C ALA A 2 0.51 -29.20 -4.97
N THR A 3 1.02 -28.28 -5.77
CA THR A 3 1.92 -27.20 -5.33
C THR A 3 1.16 -26.24 -4.40
N THR A 4 1.72 -25.94 -3.24
CA THR A 4 1.14 -25.06 -2.22
C THR A 4 1.81 -23.69 -2.21
N ALA A 5 1.25 -22.74 -1.47
CA ALA A 5 1.84 -21.43 -1.26
C ALA A 5 3.26 -21.52 -0.68
N ARG A 6 3.48 -22.48 0.23
CA ARG A 6 4.80 -22.76 0.85
C ARG A 6 5.89 -23.05 -0.16
N ASP A 7 5.54 -23.76 -1.24
CA ASP A 7 6.51 -24.22 -2.25
C ASP A 7 6.99 -23.06 -3.16
N VAL A 8 6.25 -21.95 -3.20
CA VAL A 8 6.52 -20.83 -4.11
C VAL A 8 6.74 -19.49 -3.40
N MET A 9 6.42 -19.38 -2.11
CA MET A 9 6.58 -18.14 -1.37
C MET A 9 8.05 -17.81 -1.15
N LYS A 10 8.33 -16.50 -1.15
CA LYS A 10 9.61 -15.96 -0.66
C LYS A 10 9.49 -15.72 0.84
N THR A 11 10.40 -16.28 1.61
CA THR A 11 10.42 -16.18 3.08
C THR A 11 11.24 -15.00 3.58
N GLU A 12 12.24 -14.54 2.81
CA GLU A 12 12.99 -13.33 3.12
C GLU A 12 12.21 -12.09 2.68
N VAL A 13 11.21 -11.72 3.47
CA VAL A 13 10.31 -10.63 3.17
C VAL A 13 10.77 -9.36 3.87
N ARG A 14 11.05 -8.32 3.09
CA ARG A 14 11.26 -6.98 3.65
C ARG A 14 9.94 -6.37 4.03
N THR A 15 9.85 -5.90 5.26
CA THR A 15 8.65 -5.30 5.87
C THR A 15 8.94 -3.88 6.33
N VAL A 16 7.89 -3.13 6.59
CA VAL A 16 7.99 -1.79 7.18
C VAL A 16 7.10 -1.70 8.42
N SER A 17 7.48 -0.81 9.35
CA SER A 17 6.62 -0.45 10.48
C SER A 17 5.50 0.50 10.02
N PRO A 18 4.31 0.43 10.63
CA PRO A 18 3.24 1.38 10.33
C PRO A 18 3.59 2.84 10.72
N ASP A 19 4.57 3.05 11.58
CA ASP A 19 4.88 4.37 12.14
C ASP A 19 5.99 5.13 11.39
N ILE A 20 6.58 4.53 10.34
CA ILE A 20 7.59 5.25 9.54
C ILE A 20 6.92 6.32 8.69
N SER A 21 7.66 7.41 8.42
CA SER A 21 7.21 8.52 7.59
C SER A 21 7.03 8.09 6.12
N LEU A 22 6.16 8.78 5.38
CA LEU A 22 6.02 8.53 3.93
C LEU A 22 7.31 8.86 3.17
N THR A 23 8.10 9.83 3.65
CA THR A 23 9.40 10.17 3.07
C THR A 23 10.41 9.02 3.20
N ASP A 24 10.46 8.37 4.35
CA ASP A 24 11.35 7.21 4.54
C ASP A 24 10.85 5.98 3.80
N LEU A 25 9.53 5.79 3.73
CA LEU A 25 8.93 4.76 2.90
C LEU A 25 9.31 4.93 1.42
N GLU A 26 9.29 6.15 0.89
CA GLU A 26 9.68 6.42 -0.50
C GLU A 26 11.14 6.06 -0.78
N LYS A 27 12.06 6.41 0.14
CA LYS A 27 13.45 5.99 0.07
C LYS A 27 13.56 4.45 0.02
N LEU A 28 12.82 3.75 0.89
CA LEU A 28 12.80 2.29 0.90
C LEU A 28 12.30 1.68 -0.41
N PHE A 29 11.31 2.28 -1.07
CA PHE A 29 10.87 1.84 -2.40
C PHE A 29 11.96 1.97 -3.46
N ILE A 30 12.73 3.07 -3.42
CA ILE A 30 13.82 3.33 -4.36
C ILE A 30 14.97 2.37 -4.10
N ASP A 31 15.46 2.29 -2.87
CA ASP A 31 16.62 1.51 -2.48
C ASP A 31 16.41 0.00 -2.70
N ASN A 32 15.21 -0.48 -2.49
CA ASN A 32 14.86 -1.89 -2.64
C ASN A 32 14.30 -2.25 -4.02
N ARG A 33 14.07 -1.27 -4.89
CA ARG A 33 13.46 -1.45 -6.23
C ARG A 33 12.14 -2.22 -6.19
N VAL A 34 11.33 -1.99 -5.17
CA VAL A 34 10.01 -2.60 -4.98
C VAL A 34 8.92 -1.55 -5.06
N THR A 35 7.68 -1.98 -5.26
CA THR A 35 6.52 -1.11 -5.39
C THR A 35 5.54 -1.23 -4.22
N GLY A 36 5.88 -2.05 -3.22
CA GLY A 36 5.05 -2.24 -2.03
C GLY A 36 5.73 -3.10 -0.99
N PHE A 37 5.33 -2.91 0.26
CA PHE A 37 5.79 -3.66 1.41
C PHE A 37 4.62 -4.19 2.24
N PRO A 38 4.74 -5.39 2.82
CA PRO A 38 3.94 -5.76 3.98
C PRO A 38 4.27 -4.85 5.16
N VAL A 39 3.22 -4.42 5.87
CA VAL A 39 3.34 -3.63 7.08
C VAL A 39 3.18 -4.55 8.29
N VAL A 40 4.16 -4.56 9.16
CA VAL A 40 4.22 -5.48 10.31
C VAL A 40 4.37 -4.69 11.60
N GLU A 41 3.57 -5.05 12.59
CA GLU A 41 3.62 -4.54 13.95
C GLU A 41 3.60 -5.72 14.91
N SER A 42 4.56 -5.78 15.87
CA SER A 42 4.69 -6.90 16.82
C SER A 42 4.67 -8.27 16.13
N GLU A 43 5.45 -8.41 15.03
CA GLU A 43 5.59 -9.63 14.20
C GLU A 43 4.32 -10.02 13.41
N ARG A 44 3.22 -9.29 13.54
CA ARG A 44 1.96 -9.56 12.84
C ARG A 44 1.79 -8.64 11.63
N LEU A 45 1.24 -9.20 10.58
CA LEU A 45 0.82 -8.41 9.42
C LEU A 45 -0.37 -7.53 9.80
N VAL A 46 -0.21 -6.20 9.69
CA VAL A 46 -1.27 -5.21 9.95
C VAL A 46 -1.75 -4.50 8.69
N GLY A 47 -1.03 -4.64 7.59
CA GLY A 47 -1.41 -4.01 6.33
C GLY A 47 -0.46 -4.29 5.18
N ILE A 48 -0.76 -3.68 4.06
CA ILE A 48 0.13 -3.55 2.89
C ILE A 48 0.16 -2.09 2.48
N VAL A 49 1.33 -1.60 2.12
CA VAL A 49 1.51 -0.27 1.55
C VAL A 49 2.21 -0.35 0.20
N SER A 50 1.76 0.46 -0.74
CA SER A 50 2.32 0.57 -2.09
C SER A 50 2.53 2.02 -2.51
N ARG A 51 3.27 2.24 -3.60
CA ARG A 51 3.41 3.57 -4.20
C ARG A 51 2.06 4.19 -4.58
N SER A 52 1.12 3.37 -5.03
CA SER A 52 -0.24 3.84 -5.38
C SER A 52 -1.00 4.41 -4.19
N ASP A 53 -0.73 3.92 -2.96
CA ASP A 53 -1.37 4.43 -1.76
C ASP A 53 -0.87 5.83 -1.41
N ILE A 54 0.43 6.11 -1.63
CA ILE A 54 1.00 7.46 -1.48
C ILE A 54 0.37 8.42 -2.50
N VAL A 55 0.30 8.02 -3.78
CA VAL A 55 -0.31 8.85 -4.83
C VAL A 55 -1.79 9.14 -4.51
N ARG A 56 -2.53 8.14 -4.06
CA ARG A 56 -3.94 8.30 -3.66
C ARG A 56 -4.08 9.30 -2.51
N LYS A 57 -3.19 9.25 -1.52
CA LYS A 57 -3.19 10.20 -0.41
C LYS A 57 -2.96 11.63 -0.90
N ILE A 58 -1.99 11.85 -1.78
CA ILE A 58 -1.70 13.17 -2.37
C ILE A 58 -2.92 13.70 -3.12
N VAL A 59 -3.52 12.90 -3.99
CA VAL A 59 -4.71 13.29 -4.77
C VAL A 59 -5.88 13.63 -3.86
N THR A 60 -6.10 12.85 -2.80
CA THR A 60 -7.17 13.10 -1.83
C THR A 60 -6.98 14.42 -1.08
N GLU A 61 -5.76 14.73 -0.65
CA GLU A 61 -5.46 15.98 0.04
C GLU A 61 -5.61 17.19 -0.91
N GLN A 62 -5.19 17.07 -2.19
CA GLN A 62 -5.38 18.10 -3.20
C GLN A 62 -6.87 18.34 -3.49
N SER A 63 -7.66 17.29 -3.69
CA SER A 63 -9.10 17.41 -3.95
C SER A 63 -9.84 18.05 -2.77
N TYR A 64 -9.43 17.75 -1.55
CA TYR A 64 -9.99 18.39 -0.36
C TYR A 64 -9.70 19.90 -0.33
N ALA A 65 -8.48 20.30 -0.68
CA ALA A 65 -8.10 21.71 -0.74
C ALA A 65 -8.87 22.48 -1.82
N GLU A 66 -9.05 21.89 -2.99
CA GLU A 66 -9.86 22.46 -4.08
C GLU A 66 -11.32 22.64 -3.64
N TYR A 67 -11.92 21.61 -3.02
CA TYR A 67 -13.27 21.68 -2.48
C TYR A 67 -13.45 22.79 -1.46
N VAL A 68 -12.52 22.92 -0.51
CA VAL A 68 -12.55 23.98 0.51
C VAL A 68 -12.41 25.37 -0.14
N SER A 69 -11.50 25.51 -1.10
CA SER A 69 -11.32 26.76 -1.86
C SER A 69 -12.58 27.17 -2.63
N ASP A 70 -13.24 26.22 -3.30
CA ASP A 70 -14.48 26.47 -4.05
C ASP A 70 -15.64 26.81 -3.11
N TYR A 71 -15.76 26.13 -1.98
CA TYR A 71 -16.78 26.42 -0.96
C TYR A 71 -16.68 27.86 -0.45
N TYR A 72 -15.47 28.32 -0.11
CA TYR A 72 -15.28 29.69 0.34
C TYR A 72 -15.48 30.74 -0.78
N ARG A 73 -15.27 30.36 -2.04
CA ARG A 73 -15.56 31.23 -3.19
C ARG A 73 -17.06 31.46 -3.39
N ASP A 74 -17.87 30.40 -3.18
CA ASP A 74 -19.30 30.43 -3.45
C ASP A 74 -20.13 30.95 -2.27
N VAL A 75 -19.65 30.81 -1.02
CA VAL A 75 -20.38 31.15 0.20
C VAL A 75 -19.91 32.46 0.82
N GLY A 76 -18.76 33.00 0.38
CA GLY A 76 -18.15 34.21 0.94
C GLY A 76 -18.99 35.44 0.74
N SER A 77 -19.47 36.09 1.82
CA SER A 77 -20.05 37.43 1.80
C SER A 77 -19.01 38.46 1.39
N PHE A 78 -19.43 39.49 0.67
CA PHE A 78 -18.58 40.51 0.06
C PHE A 78 -17.71 41.35 1.05
N ASP A 79 -17.86 41.13 2.37
CA ASP A 79 -17.17 41.85 3.44
C ASP A 79 -16.12 41.03 4.21
N GLU A 80 -15.84 39.78 3.85
CA GLU A 80 -14.79 38.99 4.47
C GLU A 80 -13.53 38.90 3.58
N PRO A 81 -12.31 38.76 4.18
CA PRO A 81 -11.06 38.76 3.43
C PRO A 81 -11.09 37.63 2.39
N ARG A 82 -10.77 37.95 1.15
CA ARG A 82 -10.82 37.02 0.02
C ARG A 82 -9.90 35.84 0.22
N PRO A 83 -10.33 34.60 -0.19
CA PRO A 83 -9.54 33.38 -0.08
C PRO A 83 -8.19 33.39 -0.79
N ALA A 84 -7.88 34.42 -1.59
CA ALA A 84 -6.55 34.61 -2.19
C ALA A 84 -5.43 34.64 -1.13
N ASP A 85 -5.74 35.03 0.09
CA ASP A 85 -4.79 35.06 1.20
C ASP A 85 -4.67 33.68 1.89
N THR A 86 -5.64 32.79 1.66
CA THR A 86 -5.70 31.44 2.27
C THR A 86 -5.10 30.32 1.40
N LEU A 87 -4.93 30.54 0.09
CA LEU A 87 -4.35 29.52 -0.80
C LEU A 87 -2.91 29.11 -0.41
N PRO A 88 -2.01 30.06 -0.05
CA PRO A 88 -0.68 29.69 0.46
C PRO A 88 -0.76 28.93 1.79
N GLU A 89 -1.69 29.30 2.67
CA GLU A 89 -1.92 28.62 3.95
C GLU A 89 -2.47 27.20 3.76
N LEU A 90 -3.41 26.99 2.83
CA LEU A 90 -3.92 25.68 2.46
C LEU A 90 -2.82 24.80 1.88
N GLY A 91 -2.01 25.33 0.96
CA GLY A 91 -0.85 24.62 0.42
C GLY A 91 0.16 24.22 1.49
N SER A 92 0.42 25.12 2.44
CA SER A 92 1.29 24.85 3.60
C SER A 92 0.70 23.79 4.52
N GLN A 93 -0.60 23.81 4.78
CA GLN A 93 -1.28 22.80 5.61
C GLN A 93 -1.26 21.42 4.95
N ILE A 94 -1.49 21.33 3.63
CA ILE A 94 -1.37 20.06 2.89
C ILE A 94 0.06 19.54 2.96
N GLY A 95 1.05 20.39 2.71
CA GLY A 95 2.46 20.03 2.83
C GLY A 95 2.80 19.52 4.22
N SER A 96 2.32 20.18 5.27
CA SER A 96 2.50 19.74 6.66
C SER A 96 1.83 18.42 6.96
N ARG A 97 0.60 18.18 6.47
CA ARG A 97 -0.10 16.91 6.64
C ARG A 97 0.60 15.75 5.93
N LEU A 98 1.09 15.98 4.71
CA LEU A 98 1.86 14.96 3.98
C LEU A 98 3.20 14.70 4.65
N ALA A 99 3.87 15.74 5.16
CA ALA A 99 5.15 15.61 5.85
C ALA A 99 5.03 14.85 7.18
N SER A 100 3.89 14.98 7.87
CA SER A 100 3.62 14.26 9.13
C SER A 100 2.94 12.90 8.95
N ALA A 101 2.49 12.55 7.73
CA ALA A 101 1.81 11.31 7.48
C ALA A 101 2.77 10.10 7.58
N THR A 102 2.24 9.01 8.11
CA THR A 102 2.93 7.74 8.28
C THR A 102 2.36 6.66 7.36
N VAL A 103 3.00 5.52 7.32
CA VAL A 103 2.51 4.34 6.60
C VAL A 103 1.11 3.97 7.07
N ARG A 104 0.82 4.07 8.36
CA ARG A 104 -0.50 3.78 8.96
C ARG A 104 -1.63 4.59 8.32
N ASP A 105 -1.36 5.84 7.92
CA ASP A 105 -2.35 6.75 7.35
C ASP A 105 -2.73 6.42 5.91
N VAL A 106 -1.94 5.58 5.23
CA VAL A 106 -2.11 5.29 3.80
C VAL A 106 -2.23 3.81 3.48
N MET A 107 -1.75 2.91 4.35
CA MET A 107 -1.77 1.46 4.12
C MET A 107 -3.19 0.91 3.99
N SER A 108 -3.34 -0.17 3.25
CA SER A 108 -4.54 -1.01 3.28
C SER A 108 -4.51 -1.88 4.55
N GLN A 109 -5.45 -1.67 5.47
CA GLN A 109 -5.45 -2.29 6.80
C GLN A 109 -5.94 -3.74 6.84
N GLU A 110 -6.66 -4.20 5.84
CA GLU A 110 -7.15 -5.58 5.73
C GLU A 110 -6.65 -6.21 4.43
N PRO A 111 -5.36 -6.55 4.36
CA PRO A 111 -4.81 -7.12 3.14
C PRO A 111 -5.38 -8.52 2.91
N VAL A 112 -5.59 -8.85 1.64
CA VAL A 112 -5.88 -10.23 1.24
C VAL A 112 -4.67 -11.08 1.58
N THR A 113 -4.86 -12.17 2.31
CA THR A 113 -3.81 -13.10 2.73
C THR A 113 -4.17 -14.54 2.35
N VAL A 114 -3.17 -15.40 2.34
CA VAL A 114 -3.31 -16.85 2.17
C VAL A 114 -2.51 -17.58 3.25
N SER A 115 -2.86 -18.84 3.48
CA SER A 115 -2.07 -19.76 4.32
C SER A 115 -0.95 -20.40 3.49
N ALA A 116 0.13 -20.81 4.15
CA ALA A 116 1.21 -21.57 3.51
C ALA A 116 0.73 -22.89 2.88
N ASP A 117 -0.32 -23.49 3.42
CA ASP A 117 -0.87 -24.76 2.94
C ASP A 117 -1.95 -24.58 1.86
N ASP A 118 -2.33 -23.36 1.52
CA ASP A 118 -3.26 -23.08 0.42
C ASP A 118 -2.67 -23.53 -0.93
N PRO A 119 -3.47 -24.15 -1.81
CA PRO A 119 -2.99 -24.52 -3.14
C PRO A 119 -2.70 -23.28 -3.98
N VAL A 120 -1.68 -23.36 -4.83
CA VAL A 120 -1.26 -22.25 -5.71
C VAL A 120 -2.42 -21.73 -6.59
N SER A 121 -3.36 -22.60 -6.97
CA SER A 121 -4.56 -22.19 -7.70
C SER A 121 -5.40 -21.18 -6.93
N ARG A 122 -5.55 -21.35 -5.61
CA ARG A 122 -6.24 -20.38 -4.74
C ARG A 122 -5.49 -19.05 -4.65
N VAL A 123 -4.16 -19.12 -4.56
CA VAL A 123 -3.32 -17.92 -4.59
C VAL A 123 -3.53 -17.15 -5.90
N ALA A 124 -3.47 -17.83 -7.04
CA ALA A 124 -3.71 -17.25 -8.36
C ALA A 124 -5.12 -16.64 -8.46
N GLU A 125 -6.13 -17.33 -7.95
CA GLU A 125 -7.51 -16.84 -7.92
C GLU A 125 -7.64 -15.52 -7.14
N GLN A 126 -6.99 -15.39 -5.97
CA GLN A 126 -7.01 -14.16 -5.18
C GLN A 126 -6.34 -13.00 -5.94
N LEU A 127 -5.17 -13.23 -6.55
CA LEU A 127 -4.48 -12.21 -7.34
C LEU A 127 -5.35 -11.68 -8.48
N VAL A 128 -5.99 -12.58 -9.23
CA VAL A 128 -6.86 -12.22 -10.37
C VAL A 128 -8.15 -11.54 -9.92
N LYS A 129 -8.89 -12.13 -8.99
CA LYS A 129 -10.19 -11.60 -8.53
C LYS A 129 -10.06 -10.24 -7.86
N ARG A 130 -8.99 -10.03 -7.08
CA ARG A 130 -8.74 -8.79 -6.34
C ARG A 130 -7.94 -7.77 -7.15
N ARG A 131 -7.44 -8.14 -8.34
CA ARG A 131 -6.58 -7.31 -9.19
C ARG A 131 -5.35 -6.79 -8.43
N ILE A 132 -4.76 -7.67 -7.63
CA ILE A 132 -3.54 -7.38 -6.87
C ILE A 132 -2.35 -8.16 -7.46
N HIS A 133 -1.13 -7.67 -7.23
CA HIS A 133 0.08 -8.25 -7.80
C HIS A 133 0.90 -9.04 -6.79
N ARG A 134 0.49 -9.05 -5.52
CA ARG A 134 1.15 -9.75 -4.43
C ARG A 134 0.16 -10.12 -3.35
N VAL A 135 0.44 -11.21 -2.66
CA VAL A 135 -0.35 -11.67 -1.52
C VAL A 135 0.60 -12.15 -0.42
N PRO A 136 0.46 -11.64 0.81
CA PRO A 136 1.18 -12.17 1.96
C PRO A 136 0.70 -13.55 2.33
N VAL A 137 1.64 -14.38 2.76
CA VAL A 137 1.38 -15.68 3.37
C VAL A 137 1.50 -15.51 4.88
N VAL A 138 0.45 -15.88 5.61
CA VAL A 138 0.39 -15.68 7.06
C VAL A 138 0.07 -16.97 7.79
N ALA A 139 0.63 -17.11 8.98
CA ALA A 139 0.26 -18.16 9.92
C ALA A 139 -1.11 -17.89 10.56
N SER A 140 -1.67 -18.88 11.25
CA SER A 140 -2.97 -18.78 11.92
C SER A 140 -3.02 -17.70 13.02
N ASP A 141 -1.87 -17.33 13.58
CA ASP A 141 -1.71 -16.26 14.58
C ASP A 141 -1.48 -14.88 13.95
N GLY A 142 -1.49 -14.77 12.62
CA GLY A 142 -1.32 -13.52 11.87
C GLY A 142 0.13 -13.13 11.62
N ARG A 143 1.12 -13.96 11.99
CA ARG A 143 2.53 -13.70 11.66
C ARG A 143 2.76 -13.86 10.16
N LEU A 144 3.59 -12.97 9.61
CA LEU A 144 4.01 -13.03 8.22
C LEU A 144 5.01 -14.19 8.04
N GLU A 145 4.68 -15.15 7.18
CA GLU A 145 5.55 -16.28 6.82
C GLU A 145 6.25 -16.09 5.49
N GLY A 146 5.63 -15.35 4.58
CA GLY A 146 6.18 -15.14 3.24
C GLY A 146 5.35 -14.20 2.40
N ILE A 147 5.76 -14.04 1.15
CA ILE A 147 5.02 -13.27 0.14
C ILE A 147 5.08 -14.01 -1.20
N ILE A 148 3.99 -13.95 -1.95
CA ILE A 148 3.91 -14.47 -3.32
C ILE A 148 3.49 -13.34 -4.24
N THR A 149 4.18 -13.20 -5.36
CA THR A 149 3.83 -12.25 -6.42
C THR A 149 3.27 -12.97 -7.65
N SER A 150 2.60 -12.23 -8.53
CA SER A 150 2.16 -12.77 -9.82
C SER A 150 3.32 -13.33 -10.65
N LEU A 151 4.53 -12.74 -10.54
CA LEU A 151 5.72 -13.24 -11.25
C LEU A 151 6.21 -14.59 -10.69
N ASP A 152 6.09 -14.82 -9.39
CA ASP A 152 6.45 -16.12 -8.80
C ASP A 152 5.54 -17.23 -9.34
N LEU A 153 4.26 -16.94 -9.58
CA LEU A 153 3.33 -17.89 -10.20
C LEU A 153 3.60 -18.11 -11.69
N VAL A 154 3.96 -17.05 -12.42
CA VAL A 154 4.35 -17.16 -13.83
C VAL A 154 5.62 -18.00 -13.96
N GLY A 155 6.59 -17.88 -13.03
CA GLY A 155 7.79 -18.70 -12.97
C GLY A 155 7.51 -20.20 -12.97
N LEU A 156 6.43 -20.64 -12.29
CA LEU A 156 6.03 -22.05 -12.28
C LEU A 156 5.67 -22.60 -13.67
N LEU A 157 5.29 -21.76 -14.61
CA LEU A 157 4.97 -22.18 -15.99
C LEU A 157 6.24 -22.40 -16.79
N VAL A 158 7.29 -21.60 -16.53
CA VAL A 158 8.60 -21.72 -17.20
C VAL A 158 9.28 -23.02 -16.76
N ASP A 159 9.24 -23.36 -15.48
CA ASP A 159 9.89 -24.56 -14.93
C ASP A 159 9.17 -25.87 -15.33
N ARG A 160 7.98 -25.80 -15.91
CA ARG A 160 7.18 -26.96 -16.34
C ARG A 160 7.32 -27.29 -17.83
N GLU A 161 7.98 -26.50 -18.62
CA GLU A 161 8.27 -26.87 -20.01
C GLU A 161 9.48 -27.81 -20.04
N PRO A 162 9.29 -29.13 -20.36
CA PRO A 162 10.40 -30.01 -20.65
C PRO A 162 11.00 -29.56 -21.99
N GLY A 163 12.29 -29.20 -21.97
CA GLY A 163 13.08 -28.93 -23.17
C GLY A 163 13.11 -30.10 -24.14
#